data_571eae2c7f90ff6b26f260235fae87e8
#
_entry.id   571eae2c7f90ff6b26f260235fae87e8
#
_cell.length_a   1.000
_cell.length_b   1.000
_cell.length_c   1.000
_cell.angle_alpha   90.00
_cell.angle_beta   90.00
_cell.angle_gamma   90.00
#
_symmetry.space_group_name_H-M   'P 1'
#
loop_
_entity.id
_entity.type
_entity.pdbx_description
1 polymer ?
#
loop_
_entity_poly.entity_id
_entity_poly.type
_entity_poly.pdbx_seq_one_letter_code
_entity_poly.pdbx_strand_id
1 'polypeptide(L)'
;MATEYTLSDLCAAFEVSRSGYYAWASRPPGPRAQANARLAKQIQEVYDEHHQNYGSPRVTNQLRQQGHRCTRKRVERLMRQQGLRGRQQKRFKVITTDSQHDQPIAPNRLKDIRITAPSQVWVADITYVPTAEGWLYVAGVMDLFSRKLIGWAMEGHLESRLTLNALQMAIQQRRPGAGLIHHSDRGVQYASADFRQRLQDHGLEASMSRKACCYDNATMESFWSSLKNELVHRCAYETRAQARQSIFEWIEAYYNRVRLHSSLDYKSPVDFENQLN
;
A
#
# COMPACT_ATOMS: atom_id res chain seq x y z
N MET A 1 -27.11 19.78 -31.74
CA MET A 1 -26.72 20.08 -33.16
C MET A 1 -27.21 19.05 -34.17
N ALA A 2 -27.80 17.93 -33.78
CA ALA A 2 -28.35 16.93 -34.73
C ALA A 2 -29.76 17.25 -35.28
N THR A 3 -30.35 18.38 -34.90
CA THR A 3 -31.73 18.76 -35.24
C THR A 3 -31.84 19.83 -36.34
N GLU A 4 -30.72 20.41 -36.77
CA GLU A 4 -30.76 21.53 -37.76
C GLU A 4 -30.40 21.11 -39.19
N TYR A 5 -29.74 19.96 -39.40
CA TYR A 5 -29.29 19.51 -40.71
C TYR A 5 -29.73 18.08 -41.02
N THR A 6 -30.14 17.83 -42.24
CA THR A 6 -30.48 16.46 -42.66
C THR A 6 -29.19 15.65 -42.86
N LEU A 7 -29.27 14.31 -42.70
CA LEU A 7 -28.14 13.43 -42.98
C LEU A 7 -27.61 13.61 -44.42
N SER A 8 -28.49 13.95 -45.36
CA SER A 8 -28.11 14.23 -46.73
C SER A 8 -27.21 15.44 -46.85
N ASP A 9 -27.57 16.55 -46.16
CA ASP A 9 -26.80 17.78 -46.13
C ASP A 9 -25.44 17.59 -45.49
N LEU A 10 -25.40 16.82 -44.38
CA LEU A 10 -24.15 16.48 -43.73
C LEU A 10 -23.25 15.60 -44.61
N CYS A 11 -23.80 14.60 -45.28
CA CYS A 11 -23.04 13.77 -46.24
C CYS A 11 -22.47 14.59 -47.38
N ALA A 12 -23.25 15.54 -47.92
CA ALA A 12 -22.80 16.44 -48.98
C ALA A 12 -21.68 17.37 -48.48
N ALA A 13 -21.84 17.97 -47.32
CA ALA A 13 -20.86 18.87 -46.70
C ALA A 13 -19.50 18.21 -46.40
N PHE A 14 -19.49 16.91 -46.01
CA PHE A 14 -18.31 16.13 -45.76
C PHE A 14 -17.81 15.28 -46.95
N GLU A 15 -18.41 15.47 -48.15
CA GLU A 15 -18.05 14.75 -49.35
C GLU A 15 -18.07 13.21 -49.22
N VAL A 16 -19.01 12.67 -48.41
CA VAL A 16 -19.18 11.23 -48.21
C VAL A 16 -20.50 10.75 -48.78
N SER A 17 -20.53 9.55 -49.36
CA SER A 17 -21.80 8.98 -49.87
C SER A 17 -22.69 8.53 -48.69
N ARG A 18 -24.00 8.68 -48.82
CA ARG A 18 -24.97 8.18 -47.82
C ARG A 18 -24.83 6.69 -47.57
N SER A 19 -24.59 5.90 -48.63
CA SER A 19 -24.33 4.45 -48.50
C SER A 19 -23.06 4.16 -47.74
N GLY A 20 -21.99 4.95 -47.98
CA GLY A 20 -20.74 4.87 -47.22
C GLY A 20 -20.94 5.18 -45.73
N TYR A 21 -21.72 6.22 -45.42
CA TYR A 21 -22.07 6.54 -44.01
C TYR A 21 -22.83 5.39 -43.35
N TYR A 22 -23.87 4.83 -43.95
CA TYR A 22 -24.63 3.73 -43.38
C TYR A 22 -23.79 2.45 -43.24
N ALA A 23 -22.92 2.12 -44.21
CA ALA A 23 -22.01 1.01 -44.15
C ALA A 23 -20.97 1.21 -43.00
N TRP A 24 -20.53 2.44 -42.76
CA TRP A 24 -19.66 2.78 -41.62
C TRP A 24 -20.42 2.69 -40.29
N ALA A 25 -21.61 3.26 -40.20
CA ALA A 25 -22.42 3.30 -38.99
C ALA A 25 -22.91 1.91 -38.56
N SER A 26 -23.21 1.01 -39.49
CA SER A 26 -23.64 -0.36 -39.22
C SER A 26 -22.51 -1.37 -39.12
N ARG A 27 -21.25 -0.94 -39.36
CA ARG A 27 -20.10 -1.86 -39.33
C ARG A 27 -19.87 -2.39 -37.91
N PRO A 28 -19.85 -3.72 -37.74
CA PRO A 28 -19.54 -4.30 -36.44
C PRO A 28 -18.11 -3.94 -36.00
N PRO A 29 -17.87 -3.83 -34.71
CA PRO A 29 -16.53 -3.54 -34.18
C PRO A 29 -15.50 -4.53 -34.70
N GLY A 30 -14.42 -4.03 -35.30
CA GLY A 30 -13.33 -4.88 -35.82
C GLY A 30 -12.63 -5.68 -34.71
N PRO A 31 -11.80 -6.70 -35.03
CA PRO A 31 -11.17 -7.60 -34.06
C PRO A 31 -10.39 -6.89 -32.94
N ARG A 32 -9.73 -5.78 -33.29
CA ARG A 32 -8.99 -4.95 -32.32
C ARG A 32 -9.93 -4.24 -31.34
N ALA A 33 -11.06 -3.74 -31.81
CA ALA A 33 -12.06 -3.07 -30.96
C ALA A 33 -12.70 -4.08 -30.02
N GLN A 34 -13.06 -5.28 -30.50
CA GLN A 34 -13.59 -6.37 -29.69
C GLN A 34 -12.57 -6.83 -28.63
N ALA A 35 -11.29 -6.98 -29.00
CA ALA A 35 -10.22 -7.33 -28.06
C ALA A 35 -9.97 -6.22 -27.03
N ASN A 36 -10.15 -4.95 -27.38
CA ASN A 36 -10.08 -3.85 -26.42
C ASN A 36 -11.27 -3.83 -25.47
N ALA A 37 -12.49 -4.11 -25.96
CA ALA A 37 -13.69 -4.19 -25.12
C ALA A 37 -13.57 -5.32 -24.08
N ARG A 38 -13.09 -6.50 -24.49
CA ARG A 38 -12.81 -7.60 -23.55
C ARG A 38 -11.77 -7.22 -22.49
N LEU A 39 -10.64 -6.64 -22.93
CA LEU A 39 -9.59 -6.21 -22.00
C LEU A 39 -10.07 -5.08 -21.08
N ALA A 40 -10.91 -4.16 -21.56
CA ALA A 40 -11.49 -3.09 -20.76
C ALA A 40 -12.36 -3.65 -19.61
N LYS A 41 -13.15 -4.70 -19.87
CA LYS A 41 -13.92 -5.39 -18.84
C LYS A 41 -13.00 -6.02 -17.77
N GLN A 42 -11.95 -6.72 -18.19
CA GLN A 42 -10.97 -7.32 -17.26
C GLN A 42 -10.22 -6.26 -16.43
N ILE A 43 -9.90 -5.11 -17.03
CA ILE A 43 -9.32 -3.97 -16.32
C ILE A 43 -10.27 -3.48 -15.22
N GLN A 44 -11.57 -3.36 -15.51
CA GLN A 44 -12.59 -2.95 -14.55
C GLN A 44 -12.69 -3.96 -13.41
N GLU A 45 -12.74 -5.26 -13.70
CA GLU A 45 -12.80 -6.35 -12.70
C GLU A 45 -11.60 -6.28 -11.75
N VAL A 46 -10.36 -6.19 -12.27
CA VAL A 46 -9.15 -6.04 -11.45
C VAL A 46 -9.17 -4.74 -10.64
N TYR A 47 -9.63 -3.65 -11.21
CA TYR A 47 -9.70 -2.37 -10.52
C TYR A 47 -10.67 -2.39 -9.34
N ASP A 48 -11.83 -3.03 -9.48
CA ASP A 48 -12.84 -3.16 -8.43
C ASP A 48 -12.40 -4.19 -7.36
N GLU A 49 -11.83 -5.33 -7.75
CA GLU A 49 -11.25 -6.33 -6.84
C GLU A 49 -10.22 -5.72 -5.87
N HIS A 50 -9.43 -4.77 -6.37
CA HIS A 50 -8.43 -4.07 -5.56
C HIS A 50 -8.94 -2.71 -5.01
N HIS A 51 -10.26 -2.61 -4.77
CA HIS A 51 -10.91 -1.46 -4.14
C HIS A 51 -10.57 -0.13 -4.81
N GLN A 52 -10.39 -0.12 -6.13
CA GLN A 52 -10.10 1.08 -6.94
C GLN A 52 -8.76 1.75 -6.59
N ASN A 53 -7.84 1.02 -5.94
CA ASN A 53 -6.54 1.55 -5.53
C ASN A 53 -5.47 1.44 -6.62
N TYR A 54 -5.61 0.46 -7.54
CA TYR A 54 -4.57 0.17 -8.51
C TYR A 54 -4.55 1.14 -9.69
N GLY A 55 -3.37 1.69 -9.97
CA GLY A 55 -3.09 2.37 -11.24
C GLY A 55 -2.61 1.39 -12.33
N SER A 56 -2.43 1.89 -13.53
CA SER A 56 -2.06 1.07 -14.71
C SER A 56 -0.86 0.13 -14.49
N PRO A 57 0.19 0.45 -13.71
CA PRO A 57 1.28 -0.51 -13.48
C PRO A 57 0.82 -1.78 -12.75
N ARG A 58 0.08 -1.63 -11.63
CA ARG A 58 -0.42 -2.78 -10.86
C ARG A 58 -1.48 -3.56 -11.63
N VAL A 59 -2.45 -2.87 -12.25
CA VAL A 59 -3.46 -3.51 -13.12
C VAL A 59 -2.80 -4.32 -14.22
N THR A 60 -1.76 -3.79 -14.89
CA THR A 60 -1.03 -4.53 -15.94
C THR A 60 -0.38 -5.79 -15.41
N ASN A 61 0.26 -5.71 -14.23
CA ASN A 61 0.93 -6.88 -13.65
C ASN A 61 -0.08 -7.92 -13.18
N GLN A 62 -1.19 -7.52 -12.56
CA GLN A 62 -2.27 -8.43 -12.17
C GLN A 62 -2.85 -9.15 -13.38
N LEU A 63 -3.16 -8.45 -14.46
CA LEU A 63 -3.64 -9.04 -15.70
C LEU A 63 -2.66 -10.05 -16.30
N ARG A 64 -1.35 -9.76 -16.25
CA ARG A 64 -0.31 -10.69 -16.73
C ARG A 64 -0.20 -11.94 -15.88
N GLN A 65 -0.32 -11.81 -14.56
CA GLN A 65 -0.37 -12.96 -13.63
C GLN A 65 -1.60 -13.84 -13.90
N GLN A 66 -2.72 -13.24 -14.34
CA GLN A 66 -3.93 -13.95 -14.78
C GLN A 66 -3.82 -14.51 -16.22
N GLY A 67 -2.64 -14.40 -16.87
CA GLY A 67 -2.38 -14.96 -18.20
C GLY A 67 -2.75 -14.04 -19.39
N HIS A 68 -3.18 -12.79 -19.13
CA HIS A 68 -3.55 -11.87 -20.19
C HIS A 68 -2.33 -11.19 -20.86
N ARG A 69 -2.22 -11.27 -22.17
CA ARG A 69 -1.18 -10.57 -22.94
C ARG A 69 -1.57 -9.11 -23.15
N CYS A 70 -1.00 -8.21 -22.36
CA CYS A 70 -1.25 -6.78 -22.46
C CYS A 70 0.04 -5.96 -22.22
N THR A 71 0.09 -4.75 -22.81
CA THR A 71 1.15 -3.78 -22.53
C THR A 71 0.62 -2.70 -21.59
N ARG A 72 1.50 -2.13 -20.76
CA ARG A 72 1.14 -1.04 -19.85
C ARG A 72 0.50 0.14 -20.59
N LYS A 73 1.04 0.55 -21.74
CA LYS A 73 0.48 1.67 -22.56
C LYS A 73 -0.96 1.39 -23.01
N ARG A 74 -1.27 0.11 -23.38
CA ARG A 74 -2.62 -0.28 -23.78
C ARG A 74 -3.60 -0.23 -22.59
N VAL A 75 -3.18 -0.78 -21.44
CA VAL A 75 -3.97 -0.75 -20.19
C VAL A 75 -4.23 0.70 -19.75
N GLU A 76 -3.19 1.54 -19.70
CA GLU A 76 -3.30 2.94 -19.31
C GLU A 76 -4.30 3.71 -20.20
N ARG A 77 -4.24 3.51 -21.53
CA ARG A 77 -5.18 4.12 -22.46
C ARG A 77 -6.61 3.67 -22.19
N LEU A 78 -6.85 2.38 -21.98
CA LEU A 78 -8.19 1.84 -21.70
C LEU A 78 -8.73 2.32 -20.37
N MET A 79 -7.89 2.35 -19.31
CA MET A 79 -8.25 2.93 -18.01
C MET A 79 -8.67 4.40 -18.15
N ARG A 80 -7.91 5.19 -18.92
CA ARG A 80 -8.25 6.60 -19.18
C ARG A 80 -9.58 6.75 -19.90
N GLN A 81 -9.87 5.90 -20.89
CA GLN A 81 -11.14 5.90 -21.61
C GLN A 81 -12.34 5.57 -20.73
N GLN A 82 -12.14 4.74 -19.71
CA GLN A 82 -13.15 4.37 -18.70
C GLN A 82 -13.19 5.34 -17.51
N GLY A 83 -12.35 6.38 -17.48
CA GLY A 83 -12.26 7.29 -16.33
C GLY A 83 -11.60 6.70 -15.09
N LEU A 84 -10.95 5.51 -15.20
CA LEU A 84 -10.33 4.83 -14.07
C LEU A 84 -8.98 5.45 -13.76
N ARG A 85 -8.76 5.77 -12.48
CA ARG A 85 -7.51 6.36 -12.00
C ARG A 85 -7.08 5.66 -10.72
N GLY A 86 -5.82 5.21 -10.68
CA GLY A 86 -5.20 4.74 -9.44
C GLY A 86 -5.12 5.86 -8.40
N ARG A 87 -5.17 5.49 -7.14
CA ARG A 87 -5.14 6.45 -6.05
C ARG A 87 -3.77 7.11 -5.95
N GLN A 88 -3.74 8.44 -5.96
CA GLN A 88 -2.53 9.21 -5.73
C GLN A 88 -2.37 9.52 -4.25
N GLN A 89 -1.15 9.43 -3.74
CA GLN A 89 -0.82 9.86 -2.38
C GLN A 89 -1.07 11.36 -2.24
N LYS A 90 -1.96 11.74 -1.33
CA LYS A 90 -2.00 13.12 -0.85
C LYS A 90 -0.82 13.32 0.10
N ARG A 91 -0.02 14.36 -0.11
CA ARG A 91 1.03 14.73 0.83
C ARG A 91 0.36 15.19 2.12
N PHE A 92 0.50 14.39 3.16
CA PHE A 92 0.03 14.73 4.50
C PHE A 92 1.23 14.69 5.44
N LYS A 93 1.54 15.82 6.06
CA LYS A 93 2.67 15.92 7.00
C LYS A 93 2.09 16.09 8.40
N VAL A 94 2.21 15.07 9.21
CA VAL A 94 1.91 15.12 10.64
C VAL A 94 3.18 14.78 11.40
N ILE A 95 3.49 15.59 12.40
CA ILE A 95 4.60 15.34 13.34
C ILE A 95 3.97 14.62 14.53
N THR A 96 4.32 13.34 14.72
CA THR A 96 3.76 12.46 15.76
C THR A 96 4.75 12.08 16.84
N THR A 97 6.03 12.39 16.64
CA THR A 97 7.11 11.91 17.50
C THR A 97 7.57 13.03 18.40
N ASP A 98 7.43 12.83 19.71
CA ASP A 98 8.19 13.60 20.69
C ASP A 98 9.57 12.97 20.82
N SER A 99 10.55 13.62 20.18
CA SER A 99 11.97 13.22 20.22
C SER A 99 12.78 13.99 21.25
N GLN A 100 12.14 14.86 22.06
CA GLN A 100 12.78 15.65 23.12
C GLN A 100 12.58 14.96 24.47
N HIS A 101 13.37 13.95 24.75
CA HIS A 101 13.36 13.21 26.01
C HIS A 101 14.78 12.82 26.40
N ASP A 102 15.01 12.59 27.71
CA ASP A 102 16.32 12.25 28.30
C ASP A 102 16.63 10.74 28.23
N GLN A 103 15.82 9.94 27.53
CA GLN A 103 16.05 8.51 27.39
C GLN A 103 17.24 8.22 26.45
N PRO A 104 18.02 7.13 26.70
CA PRO A 104 19.13 6.74 25.86
C PRO A 104 18.70 6.47 24.41
N ILE A 105 19.44 7.03 23.44
CA ILE A 105 19.21 6.86 22.01
C ILE A 105 20.19 5.85 21.45
N ALA A 106 19.68 4.80 20.82
CA ALA A 106 20.50 3.79 20.15
C ALA A 106 21.17 4.36 18.87
N PRO A 107 22.39 3.90 18.54
CA PRO A 107 23.05 4.29 17.29
C PRO A 107 22.25 3.80 16.07
N ASN A 108 22.31 4.56 14.96
CA ASN A 108 21.74 4.11 13.69
C ASN A 108 22.63 3.00 13.10
N ARG A 109 22.09 1.78 13.03
CA ARG A 109 22.77 0.59 12.52
C ARG A 109 22.36 0.24 11.07
N LEU A 110 21.45 1.00 10.46
CA LEU A 110 21.01 0.73 9.08
C LEU A 110 21.97 1.24 8.01
N LYS A 111 22.93 2.07 8.39
CA LYS A 111 23.89 2.61 7.44
C LYS A 111 24.75 1.46 6.91
N ASP A 112 24.81 1.34 5.57
CA ASP A 112 25.63 0.38 4.84
C ASP A 112 25.25 -1.11 5.02
N ILE A 113 24.07 -1.43 5.60
CA ILE A 113 23.58 -2.80 5.69
C ILE A 113 22.91 -3.23 4.38
N ARG A 114 23.39 -4.34 3.82
CA ARG A 114 22.73 -5.06 2.73
C ARG A 114 21.81 -6.14 3.32
N ILE A 115 20.52 -5.96 3.17
CA ILE A 115 19.51 -6.91 3.64
C ILE A 115 19.30 -7.95 2.53
N THR A 116 19.52 -9.22 2.85
CA THR A 116 19.51 -10.34 1.89
C THR A 116 18.51 -11.43 2.22
N ALA A 117 17.95 -11.42 3.44
CA ALA A 117 17.00 -12.41 3.92
C ALA A 117 15.98 -11.81 4.88
N PRO A 118 14.82 -12.46 5.08
CA PRO A 118 13.87 -12.09 6.12
C PRO A 118 14.49 -12.13 7.51
N SER A 119 13.93 -11.33 8.42
CA SER A 119 14.30 -11.28 9.84
C SER A 119 15.77 -10.91 10.12
N GLN A 120 16.38 -10.11 9.24
CA GLN A 120 17.66 -9.42 9.51
C GLN A 120 17.43 -8.04 10.10
N VAL A 121 16.44 -7.31 9.61
CA VAL A 121 16.07 -5.98 10.07
C VAL A 121 14.57 -5.86 10.12
N TRP A 122 14.07 -5.46 11.28
CA TRP A 122 12.70 -5.01 11.46
C TRP A 122 12.66 -3.50 11.63
N VAL A 123 11.68 -2.86 11.00
CA VAL A 123 11.41 -1.43 11.16
C VAL A 123 10.07 -1.24 11.85
N ALA A 124 10.00 -0.29 12.77
CA ALA A 124 8.81 -0.02 13.55
C ALA A 124 8.46 1.47 13.55
N ASP A 125 7.17 1.74 13.63
CA ASP A 125 6.63 3.10 13.71
C ASP A 125 5.21 3.09 14.27
N ILE A 126 4.72 4.27 14.68
CA ILE A 126 3.37 4.49 15.19
C ILE A 126 2.64 5.45 14.28
N THR A 127 1.37 5.17 14.03
CA THR A 127 0.46 6.11 13.40
C THR A 127 -0.82 6.23 14.23
N TYR A 128 -1.71 7.14 13.84
CA TYR A 128 -3.02 7.29 14.45
C TYR A 128 -4.12 7.41 13.41
N VAL A 129 -5.30 6.97 13.79
CA VAL A 129 -6.51 6.90 12.97
C VAL A 129 -7.62 7.63 13.71
N PRO A 130 -8.32 8.59 13.08
CA PRO A 130 -9.42 9.30 13.70
C PRO A 130 -10.67 8.40 13.78
N THR A 131 -11.36 8.47 14.90
CA THR A 131 -12.70 7.90 15.11
C THR A 131 -13.58 8.90 15.84
N ALA A 132 -14.89 8.72 15.87
CA ALA A 132 -15.78 9.58 16.65
C ALA A 132 -15.53 9.47 18.18
N GLU A 133 -14.94 8.35 18.64
CA GLU A 133 -14.50 8.16 20.04
C GLU A 133 -13.12 8.78 20.33
N GLY A 134 -12.48 9.48 19.38
CA GLY A 134 -11.13 10.00 19.46
C GLY A 134 -10.09 9.16 18.71
N TRP A 135 -8.82 9.37 19.01
CA TRP A 135 -7.72 8.71 18.29
C TRP A 135 -7.61 7.22 18.62
N LEU A 136 -7.39 6.42 17.58
CA LEU A 136 -6.86 5.05 17.69
C LEU A 136 -5.40 5.09 17.26
N TYR A 137 -4.49 4.74 18.17
CA TYR A 137 -3.06 4.62 17.90
C TYR A 137 -2.75 3.21 17.38
N VAL A 138 -1.91 3.14 16.35
CA VAL A 138 -1.54 1.88 15.70
C VAL A 138 -0.02 1.81 15.64
N ALA A 139 0.59 0.85 16.35
CA ALA A 139 1.99 0.51 16.19
C ALA A 139 2.15 -0.65 15.21
N GLY A 140 3.20 -0.60 14.39
CA GLY A 140 3.51 -1.65 13.43
C GLY A 140 4.98 -2.02 13.47
N VAL A 141 5.28 -3.30 13.27
CA VAL A 141 6.62 -3.86 13.06
C VAL A 141 6.64 -4.56 11.71
N MET A 142 7.52 -4.15 10.84
CA MET A 142 7.63 -4.65 9.47
C MET A 142 9.00 -5.26 9.22
N ASP A 143 9.02 -6.40 8.58
CA ASP A 143 10.24 -6.98 8.02
C ASP A 143 10.71 -6.14 6.82
N LEU A 144 11.92 -5.60 6.90
CA LEU A 144 12.43 -4.66 5.89
C LEU A 144 12.75 -5.34 4.56
N PHE A 145 13.04 -6.64 4.57
CA PHE A 145 13.30 -7.42 3.36
C PHE A 145 12.03 -7.68 2.56
N SER A 146 11.02 -8.26 3.21
CA SER A 146 9.78 -8.71 2.56
C SER A 146 8.66 -7.67 2.55
N ARG A 147 8.82 -6.56 3.28
CA ARG A 147 7.75 -5.56 3.48
C ARG A 147 6.50 -6.11 4.18
N LYS A 148 6.60 -7.29 4.76
CA LYS A 148 5.49 -7.91 5.51
C LYS A 148 5.34 -7.24 6.86
N LEU A 149 4.13 -6.82 7.19
CA LEU A 149 3.82 -6.39 8.55
C LEU A 149 3.68 -7.65 9.42
N ILE A 150 4.61 -7.82 10.34
CA ILE A 150 4.79 -9.04 11.13
C ILE A 150 4.34 -8.89 12.58
N GLY A 151 4.10 -7.66 13.01
CA GLY A 151 3.56 -7.37 14.34
C GLY A 151 2.84 -6.04 14.33
N TRP A 152 1.73 -5.96 15.03
CA TRP A 152 0.96 -4.74 15.17
C TRP A 152 0.13 -4.75 16.45
N ALA A 153 -0.18 -3.56 16.95
CA ALA A 153 -1.07 -3.36 18.09
C ALA A 153 -1.87 -2.06 17.89
N MET A 154 -3.06 -2.00 18.50
CA MET A 154 -3.96 -0.86 18.38
C MET A 154 -4.56 -0.52 19.76
N GLU A 155 -4.35 0.72 20.21
CA GLU A 155 -4.81 1.19 21.55
C GLU A 155 -5.45 2.58 21.46
N GLY A 156 -6.27 2.90 22.45
CA GLY A 156 -6.84 4.25 22.60
C GLY A 156 -5.88 5.28 23.18
N HIS A 157 -4.72 4.85 23.67
CA HIS A 157 -3.71 5.67 24.34
C HIS A 157 -2.32 5.41 23.76
N LEU A 158 -1.48 6.44 23.77
CA LEU A 158 -0.11 6.38 23.25
C LEU A 158 0.87 6.05 24.40
N GLU A 159 0.84 4.81 24.86
CA GLU A 159 1.71 4.30 25.92
C GLU A 159 2.75 3.32 25.37
N SER A 160 3.82 3.04 26.13
CA SER A 160 4.86 2.07 25.75
C SER A 160 4.30 0.66 25.54
N ARG A 161 3.20 0.31 26.22
CA ARG A 161 2.48 -0.95 26.02
C ARG A 161 2.08 -1.20 24.57
N LEU A 162 1.71 -0.15 23.83
CA LEU A 162 1.34 -0.25 22.43
C LEU A 162 2.50 -0.83 21.57
N THR A 163 3.70 -0.28 21.72
CA THR A 163 4.89 -0.75 20.98
C THR A 163 5.37 -2.11 21.44
N LEU A 164 5.27 -2.38 22.75
CA LEU A 164 5.61 -3.68 23.34
C LEU A 164 4.71 -4.80 22.81
N ASN A 165 3.40 -4.57 22.70
CA ASN A 165 2.46 -5.54 22.16
C ASN A 165 2.74 -5.83 20.67
N ALA A 166 3.04 -4.80 19.86
CA ALA A 166 3.42 -4.98 18.47
C ALA A 166 4.72 -5.78 18.33
N LEU A 167 5.74 -5.47 19.12
CA LEU A 167 7.01 -6.20 19.16
C LEU A 167 6.81 -7.65 19.61
N GLN A 168 6.01 -7.89 20.64
CA GLN A 168 5.73 -9.23 21.16
C GLN A 168 5.06 -10.11 20.09
N MET A 169 4.08 -9.57 19.34
CA MET A 169 3.45 -10.26 18.22
C MET A 169 4.49 -10.63 17.14
N ALA A 170 5.37 -9.69 16.76
CA ALA A 170 6.42 -9.94 15.78
C ALA A 170 7.38 -11.05 16.22
N ILE A 171 7.82 -11.03 17.50
CA ILE A 171 8.68 -12.06 18.08
C ILE A 171 8.00 -13.44 18.06
N GLN A 172 6.74 -13.52 18.47
CA GLN A 172 5.98 -14.78 18.48
C GLN A 172 5.80 -15.35 17.07
N GLN A 173 5.53 -14.48 16.10
CA GLN A 173 5.31 -14.89 14.71
C GLN A 173 6.61 -15.34 14.02
N ARG A 174 7.73 -14.69 14.28
CA ARG A 174 9.00 -14.90 13.56
C ARG A 174 10.04 -15.70 14.31
N ARG A 175 10.00 -15.72 15.64
CA ARG A 175 10.99 -16.36 16.51
C ARG A 175 12.42 -16.04 16.04
N PRO A 176 12.80 -14.76 16.01
CA PRO A 176 14.05 -14.31 15.41
C PRO A 176 15.24 -14.88 16.18
N GLY A 177 16.35 -15.11 15.46
CA GLY A 177 17.64 -15.37 16.09
C GLY A 177 18.23 -14.10 16.69
N ALA A 178 19.28 -14.28 17.51
CA ALA A 178 20.03 -13.15 18.06
C ALA A 178 20.72 -12.34 16.96
N GLY A 179 20.88 -11.03 17.20
CA GLY A 179 21.53 -10.10 16.27
C GLY A 179 20.60 -9.47 15.23
N LEU A 180 19.30 -9.77 15.26
CA LEU A 180 18.32 -9.04 14.44
C LEU A 180 18.29 -7.57 14.88
N ILE A 181 18.32 -6.65 13.92
CA ILE A 181 18.24 -5.22 14.19
C ILE A 181 16.78 -4.77 14.21
N HIS A 182 16.35 -4.20 15.32
CA HIS A 182 15.07 -3.50 15.44
C HIS A 182 15.30 -1.99 15.30
N HIS A 183 14.80 -1.40 14.22
CA HIS A 183 14.96 0.02 13.92
C HIS A 183 13.65 0.77 14.12
N SER A 184 13.71 1.91 14.79
CA SER A 184 12.56 2.81 15.01
C SER A 184 12.96 4.28 14.88
N ASP A 185 11.99 5.17 14.97
CA ASP A 185 12.26 6.59 15.26
C ASP A 185 12.74 6.76 16.72
N ARG A 186 12.97 8.03 17.13
CA ARG A 186 13.39 8.38 18.50
C ARG A 186 12.20 8.65 19.42
N GLY A 187 11.04 8.07 19.17
CA GLY A 187 9.89 8.23 20.06
C GLY A 187 10.16 7.65 21.46
N VAL A 188 9.67 8.33 22.49
CA VAL A 188 9.83 7.94 23.89
C VAL A 188 9.40 6.49 24.16
N GLN A 189 8.42 5.98 23.41
CA GLN A 189 7.90 4.61 23.51
C GLN A 189 8.98 3.57 23.19
N TYR A 190 9.80 3.84 22.17
CA TYR A 190 10.90 2.96 21.75
C TYR A 190 12.17 3.12 22.60
N ALA A 191 12.33 4.30 23.23
CA ALA A 191 13.45 4.58 24.12
C ALA A 191 13.20 4.13 25.56
N SER A 192 11.99 3.69 25.90
CA SER A 192 11.62 3.27 27.28
C SER A 192 12.46 2.10 27.77
N ALA A 193 12.67 2.02 29.10
CA ALA A 193 13.44 0.95 29.73
C ALA A 193 12.85 -0.43 29.42
N ASP A 194 11.53 -0.57 29.52
CA ASP A 194 10.82 -1.83 29.28
C ASP A 194 10.99 -2.30 27.82
N PHE A 195 10.95 -1.37 26.84
CA PHE A 195 11.14 -1.70 25.45
C PHE A 195 12.58 -2.17 25.18
N ARG A 196 13.57 -1.48 25.72
CA ARG A 196 14.98 -1.86 25.60
C ARG A 196 15.27 -3.21 26.26
N GLN A 197 14.70 -3.46 27.45
CA GLN A 197 14.81 -4.74 28.13
C GLN A 197 14.23 -5.86 27.30
N ARG A 198 13.05 -5.66 26.70
CA ARG A 198 12.42 -6.64 25.84
C ARG A 198 13.27 -6.99 24.60
N LEU A 199 13.94 -6.01 23.98
CA LEU A 199 14.87 -6.27 22.89
C LEU A 199 16.05 -7.13 23.38
N GLN A 200 16.63 -6.79 24.53
CA GLN A 200 17.76 -7.53 25.13
C GLN A 200 17.39 -8.96 25.47
N ASP A 201 16.24 -9.20 26.10
CA ASP A 201 15.74 -10.53 26.48
C ASP A 201 15.64 -11.48 25.28
N HIS A 202 15.44 -10.93 24.07
CA HIS A 202 15.35 -11.69 22.83
C HIS A 202 16.60 -11.59 21.94
N GLY A 203 17.68 -10.97 22.42
CA GLY A 203 18.93 -10.82 21.67
C GLY A 203 18.80 -9.88 20.45
N LEU A 204 17.83 -8.96 20.46
CA LEU A 204 17.61 -8.01 19.38
C LEU A 204 18.45 -6.75 19.59
N GLU A 205 19.02 -6.21 18.52
CA GLU A 205 19.83 -5.00 18.54
C GLU A 205 18.98 -3.75 18.28
N ALA A 206 18.98 -2.82 19.23
CA ALA A 206 18.30 -1.55 19.05
C ALA A 206 19.02 -0.66 18.03
N SER A 207 18.24 -0.02 17.18
CA SER A 207 18.70 0.99 16.22
C SER A 207 17.67 2.11 16.13
N MET A 208 18.12 3.37 16.05
CA MET A 208 17.21 4.53 15.97
C MET A 208 17.62 5.46 14.83
N SER A 209 16.62 6.05 14.17
CA SER A 209 16.79 7.05 13.11
C SER A 209 17.59 8.25 13.59
N ARG A 210 18.31 8.92 12.71
CA ARG A 210 18.92 10.21 13.02
C ARG A 210 17.86 11.30 13.20
N LYS A 211 18.17 12.32 14.00
CA LYS A 211 17.26 13.47 14.17
C LYS A 211 16.98 14.12 12.79
N ALA A 212 15.71 14.30 12.48
CA ALA A 212 15.24 14.91 11.23
C ALA A 212 15.63 14.18 9.92
N CYS A 213 16.00 12.88 9.97
CA CYS A 213 16.28 12.08 8.80
C CYS A 213 15.09 11.16 8.47
N CYS A 214 14.19 11.64 7.60
CA CYS A 214 13.00 10.88 7.18
C CYS A 214 13.35 9.63 6.32
N TYR A 215 14.55 9.56 5.75
CA TYR A 215 14.93 8.41 4.93
C TYR A 215 15.15 7.13 5.72
N ASP A 216 15.50 7.26 7.01
CA ASP A 216 15.83 6.12 7.85
C ASP A 216 14.59 5.25 8.17
N ASN A 217 13.36 5.79 8.08
CA ASN A 217 12.09 5.06 8.28
C ASN A 217 11.10 5.16 7.10
N ALA A 218 11.59 5.51 5.91
CA ALA A 218 10.77 5.73 4.71
C ALA A 218 9.86 4.54 4.35
N THR A 219 10.24 3.33 4.75
CA THR A 219 9.45 2.11 4.52
C THR A 219 8.17 2.11 5.33
N MET A 220 8.24 2.43 6.61
CA MET A 220 7.06 2.54 7.47
C MET A 220 6.20 3.74 7.08
N GLU A 221 6.81 4.87 6.72
CA GLU A 221 6.07 6.02 6.18
C GLU A 221 5.26 5.65 4.92
N SER A 222 5.86 4.89 4.01
CA SER A 222 5.18 4.39 2.80
C SER A 222 4.05 3.42 3.13
N PHE A 223 4.23 2.57 4.14
CA PHE A 223 3.18 1.66 4.64
C PHE A 223 2.00 2.45 5.20
N TRP A 224 2.24 3.36 6.14
CA TRP A 224 1.18 4.19 6.73
C TRP A 224 0.46 5.05 5.70
N SER A 225 1.21 5.59 4.73
CA SER A 225 0.63 6.32 3.63
C SER A 225 -0.31 5.43 2.79
N SER A 226 0.06 4.18 2.55
CA SER A 226 -0.81 3.21 1.87
C SER A 226 -2.06 2.91 2.69
N LEU A 227 -1.93 2.59 3.97
CA LEU A 227 -3.05 2.35 4.89
C LEU A 227 -4.01 3.56 4.89
N LYS A 228 -3.48 4.76 5.08
CA LYS A 228 -4.30 5.98 5.15
C LYS A 228 -5.02 6.26 3.83
N ASN A 229 -4.34 6.16 2.70
CA ASN A 229 -4.93 6.49 1.40
C ASN A 229 -5.87 5.39 0.87
N GLU A 230 -5.55 4.13 1.11
CA GLU A 230 -6.31 3.01 0.56
C GLU A 230 -7.49 2.60 1.45
N LEU A 231 -7.44 2.90 2.76
CA LEU A 231 -8.46 2.54 3.73
C LEU A 231 -8.98 3.74 4.54
N VAL A 232 -8.15 4.30 5.42
CA VAL A 232 -8.60 5.22 6.50
C VAL A 232 -9.32 6.45 5.97
N HIS A 233 -8.80 7.11 4.93
CA HIS A 233 -9.43 8.29 4.34
C HIS A 233 -10.71 8.00 3.52
N ARG A 234 -11.14 6.74 3.49
CA ARG A 234 -12.38 6.31 2.81
C ARG A 234 -13.51 5.98 3.78
N CYS A 235 -13.16 5.84 5.05
CA CYS A 235 -14.08 5.41 6.09
C CYS A 235 -14.24 6.53 7.12
N ALA A 236 -15.46 6.73 7.57
CA ALA A 236 -15.75 7.47 8.80
C ALA A 236 -16.01 6.42 9.88
N TYR A 237 -15.12 6.30 10.85
CA TYR A 237 -15.26 5.33 11.93
C TYR A 237 -16.00 5.94 13.11
N GLU A 238 -17.14 5.37 13.46
CA GLU A 238 -17.90 5.78 14.65
C GLU A 238 -17.20 5.31 15.93
N THR A 239 -16.60 4.11 15.91
CA THR A 239 -15.93 3.54 17.08
C THR A 239 -14.51 3.08 16.77
N ARG A 240 -13.67 3.02 17.83
CA ARG A 240 -12.34 2.41 17.74
C ARG A 240 -12.41 0.92 17.38
N ALA A 241 -13.48 0.23 17.79
CA ALA A 241 -13.69 -1.18 17.45
C ALA A 241 -13.87 -1.40 15.94
N GLN A 242 -14.69 -0.56 15.28
CA GLN A 242 -14.84 -0.59 13.81
C GLN A 242 -13.52 -0.33 13.10
N ALA A 243 -12.76 0.68 13.55
CA ALA A 243 -11.45 0.98 12.98
C ALA A 243 -10.47 -0.18 13.15
N ARG A 244 -10.42 -0.83 14.33
CA ARG A 244 -9.58 -2.00 14.60
C ARG A 244 -9.89 -3.15 13.65
N GLN A 245 -11.15 -3.50 13.48
CA GLN A 245 -11.56 -4.59 12.58
C GLN A 245 -11.17 -4.28 11.14
N SER A 246 -11.47 -3.09 10.65
CA SER A 246 -11.18 -2.68 9.29
C SER A 246 -9.67 -2.68 8.99
N ILE A 247 -8.85 -2.19 9.94
CA ILE A 247 -7.38 -2.17 9.81
C ILE A 247 -6.82 -3.59 9.88
N PHE A 248 -7.34 -4.44 10.77
CA PHE A 248 -6.96 -5.85 10.86
C PHE A 248 -7.16 -6.57 9.52
N GLU A 249 -8.37 -6.47 8.95
CA GLU A 249 -8.70 -7.07 7.67
C GLU A 249 -7.80 -6.55 6.54
N TRP A 250 -7.54 -5.24 6.53
CA TRP A 250 -6.68 -4.64 5.53
C TRP A 250 -5.22 -5.13 5.65
N ILE A 251 -4.69 -5.28 6.86
CA ILE A 251 -3.32 -5.78 7.09
C ILE A 251 -3.23 -7.26 6.71
N GLU A 252 -4.08 -8.11 7.32
CA GLU A 252 -3.90 -9.57 7.26
C GLU A 252 -4.45 -10.17 5.97
N ALA A 253 -5.62 -9.72 5.52
CA ALA A 253 -6.23 -10.29 4.33
C ALA A 253 -5.75 -9.63 3.04
N TYR A 254 -5.49 -8.32 3.05
CA TYR A 254 -5.18 -7.60 1.82
C TYR A 254 -3.71 -7.20 1.69
N TYR A 255 -3.15 -6.40 2.62
CA TYR A 255 -1.79 -5.86 2.50
C TYR A 255 -0.74 -6.95 2.42
N ASN A 256 -0.75 -7.88 3.37
CA ASN A 256 0.26 -8.93 3.46
C ASN A 256 0.11 -10.01 2.37
N ARG A 257 -1.13 -10.33 1.94
CA ARG A 257 -1.42 -11.51 1.09
C ARG A 257 -1.75 -11.20 -0.36
N VAL A 258 -2.31 -10.04 -0.66
CA VAL A 258 -2.90 -9.74 -1.98
C VAL A 258 -2.27 -8.52 -2.63
N ARG A 259 -1.97 -7.48 -1.84
CA ARG A 259 -1.53 -6.20 -2.37
C ARG A 259 -0.16 -6.29 -3.05
N LEU A 260 -0.11 -5.93 -4.33
CA LEU A 260 1.13 -5.94 -5.13
C LEU A 260 2.06 -4.77 -4.74
N HIS A 261 3.34 -5.07 -4.53
CA HIS A 261 4.39 -4.11 -4.21
C HIS A 261 5.40 -3.96 -5.35
N SER A 262 5.61 -2.75 -5.83
CA SER A 262 6.58 -2.49 -6.91
C SER A 262 8.03 -2.78 -6.49
N SER A 263 8.36 -2.66 -5.20
CA SER A 263 9.67 -3.01 -4.65
C SER A 263 9.90 -4.52 -4.49
N LEU A 264 8.87 -5.34 -4.68
CA LEU A 264 8.88 -6.80 -4.61
C LEU A 264 8.50 -7.43 -5.97
N ASP A 265 8.87 -6.77 -7.06
CA ASP A 265 8.55 -7.22 -8.42
C ASP A 265 7.03 -7.50 -8.63
N TYR A 266 6.20 -6.65 -8.05
CA TYR A 266 4.74 -6.78 -8.07
C TYR A 266 4.23 -8.10 -7.49
N LYS A 267 4.82 -8.55 -6.38
CA LYS A 267 4.31 -9.63 -5.54
C LYS A 267 3.74 -9.09 -4.26
N SER A 268 2.89 -9.86 -3.60
CA SER A 268 2.52 -9.58 -2.22
C SER A 268 3.70 -9.92 -1.28
N PRO A 269 3.76 -9.34 -0.07
CA PRO A 269 4.76 -9.71 0.92
C PRO A 269 4.84 -11.22 1.20
N VAL A 270 3.70 -11.89 1.31
CA VAL A 270 3.62 -13.34 1.54
C VAL A 270 4.14 -14.12 0.33
N ASP A 271 3.70 -13.78 -0.89
CA ASP A 271 4.15 -14.47 -2.09
C ASP A 271 5.65 -14.27 -2.35
N PHE A 272 6.18 -13.08 -1.97
CA PHE A 272 7.60 -12.82 -2.06
C PHE A 272 8.41 -13.70 -1.11
N GLU A 273 7.98 -13.89 0.15
CA GLU A 273 8.64 -14.80 1.09
C GLU A 273 8.53 -16.27 0.67
N ASN A 274 7.36 -16.70 0.17
CA ASN A 274 7.13 -18.09 -0.25
C ASN A 274 8.03 -18.54 -1.41
N GLN A 275 8.66 -17.62 -2.16
CA GLN A 275 9.59 -17.96 -3.23
C GLN A 275 11.01 -18.20 -2.74
N LEU A 276 11.31 -17.94 -1.48
CA LEU A 276 12.62 -18.17 -0.86
C LEU A 276 12.75 -19.59 -0.27
N ASN A 277 11.61 -20.26 -0.13
CA ASN A 277 11.49 -21.64 0.32
C ASN A 277 11.28 -22.57 -0.90
#